data_dbd92a4e3e7b85c8f2c48dbb45d3769d
#
_entry.id   dbd92a4e3e7b85c8f2c48dbb45d3769d
#
_cell.length_a   1.000
_cell.length_b   1.000
_cell.length_c   1.000
_cell.angle_alpha   90.00
_cell.angle_beta   90.00
_cell.angle_gamma   90.00
#
_symmetry.space_group_name_H-M   'P 1'
#
loop_
_entity.id
_entity.type
_entity.pdbx_description
1 polymer ?
#
loop_
_entity_poly.entity_id
_entity_poly.type
_entity_poly.pdbx_seq_one_letter_code
_entity_poly.pdbx_strand_id
1 'polypeptide(L)'
;MSKGILGVIVAIVIMAAMFFSSYNGLVSMNENVTGKWSQVENQLQRRNDLIPNLVNTVKGYAAHETEVFKAVSDARAKLGGAKTVAETTAANNEMNSALSRLLVVAENYPDLKANTNFQQLQDELAGTENRIAVARKDYNDAVQSYNAKIKSLPTSLYAGAFGLLRETPLAFVISRDPA
;
A
#
# COMPACT_ATOMS: atom_id res chain seq x y z
N MET A 1 -19.68 43.63 32.79
CA MET A 1 -19.42 43.22 31.41
C MET A 1 -20.67 43.49 30.57
N SER A 2 -20.56 44.22 29.47
CA SER A 2 -21.72 44.41 28.60
C SER A 2 -22.17 43.08 27.97
N LYS A 3 -23.47 42.91 27.80
CA LYS A 3 -24.03 41.65 27.18
C LYS A 3 -23.37 41.34 25.83
N GLY A 4 -22.87 42.36 25.11
CA GLY A 4 -22.14 42.20 23.86
C GLY A 4 -20.76 41.53 24.04
N ILE A 5 -20.00 41.92 25.06
CA ILE A 5 -18.68 41.33 25.34
C ILE A 5 -18.82 39.86 25.72
N LEU A 6 -19.83 39.51 26.51
CA LEU A 6 -20.12 38.11 26.87
C LEU A 6 -20.44 37.29 25.64
N GLY A 7 -21.25 37.81 24.70
CA GLY A 7 -21.56 37.14 23.45
C GLY A 7 -20.33 36.88 22.59
N VAL A 8 -19.40 37.84 22.48
CA VAL A 8 -18.14 37.67 21.74
C VAL A 8 -17.25 36.60 22.38
N ILE A 9 -17.13 36.58 23.70
CA ILE A 9 -16.34 35.55 24.41
C ILE A 9 -16.90 34.17 24.17
N VAL A 10 -18.22 33.99 24.27
CA VAL A 10 -18.89 32.70 24.02
C VAL A 10 -18.65 32.25 22.58
N ALA A 11 -18.73 33.16 21.60
CA ALA A 11 -18.48 32.83 20.18
C ALA A 11 -17.02 32.35 19.96
N ILE A 12 -16.05 33.03 20.60
CA ILE A 12 -14.63 32.66 20.53
C ILE A 12 -14.40 31.26 21.15
N VAL A 13 -15.00 30.94 22.29
CA VAL A 13 -14.88 29.64 22.95
C VAL A 13 -15.48 28.55 22.09
N ILE A 14 -16.63 28.77 21.46
CA ILE A 14 -17.25 27.78 20.53
C ILE A 14 -16.35 27.56 19.34
N MET A 15 -15.82 28.62 18.71
CA MET A 15 -14.90 28.49 17.57
C MET A 15 -13.63 27.72 17.95
N ALA A 16 -13.04 28.02 19.12
CA ALA A 16 -11.87 27.30 19.62
C ALA A 16 -12.19 25.80 19.84
N ALA A 17 -13.31 25.49 20.47
CA ALA A 17 -13.73 24.10 20.68
C ALA A 17 -13.94 23.33 19.36
N MET A 18 -14.58 23.95 18.38
CA MET A 18 -14.75 23.37 17.03
C MET A 18 -13.40 23.16 16.34
N PHE A 19 -12.48 24.10 16.49
CA PHE A 19 -11.13 24.02 15.93
C PHE A 19 -10.35 22.85 16.51
N PHE A 20 -10.26 22.74 17.84
CA PHE A 20 -9.55 21.64 18.50
C PHE A 20 -10.17 20.26 18.18
N SER A 21 -11.49 20.18 18.16
CA SER A 21 -12.19 18.94 17.78
C SER A 21 -11.87 18.52 16.34
N SER A 22 -11.88 19.48 15.42
CA SER A 22 -11.55 19.22 14.01
C SER A 22 -10.09 18.84 13.81
N TYR A 23 -9.17 19.49 14.52
CA TYR A 23 -7.74 19.15 14.49
C TYR A 23 -7.48 17.73 14.99
N ASN A 24 -8.01 17.36 16.15
CA ASN A 24 -7.88 16.01 16.69
C ASN A 24 -8.44 14.95 15.74
N GLY A 25 -9.56 15.26 15.08
CA GLY A 25 -10.13 14.40 14.05
C GLY A 25 -9.19 14.18 12.87
N LEU A 26 -8.50 15.24 12.41
CA LEU A 26 -7.52 15.12 11.32
C LEU A 26 -6.29 14.31 11.72
N VAL A 27 -5.76 14.52 12.92
CA VAL A 27 -4.64 13.74 13.45
C VAL A 27 -5.03 12.24 13.48
N SER A 28 -6.21 11.92 14.00
CA SER A 28 -6.70 10.53 14.03
C SER A 28 -6.85 9.93 12.64
N MET A 29 -7.32 10.70 11.65
CA MET A 29 -7.42 10.24 10.27
C MET A 29 -6.05 10.03 9.63
N ASN A 30 -5.07 10.88 9.91
CA ASN A 30 -3.70 10.74 9.43
C ASN A 30 -3.03 9.48 10.01
N GLU A 31 -3.20 9.24 11.31
CA GLU A 31 -2.73 8.01 11.96
C GLU A 31 -3.39 6.76 11.35
N ASN A 32 -4.68 6.84 11.01
CA ASN A 32 -5.36 5.76 10.32
C ASN A 32 -4.76 5.49 8.93
N VAL A 33 -4.43 6.53 8.15
CA VAL A 33 -3.73 6.39 6.85
C VAL A 33 -2.40 5.67 7.03
N THR A 34 -1.59 6.10 8.01
CA THR A 34 -0.30 5.47 8.34
C THR A 34 -0.48 4.01 8.75
N GLY A 35 -1.47 3.71 9.59
CA GLY A 35 -1.78 2.35 10.00
C GLY A 35 -2.22 1.45 8.84
N LYS A 36 -3.01 1.99 7.88
CA LYS A 36 -3.38 1.27 6.65
C LYS A 36 -2.20 1.03 5.73
N TRP A 37 -1.28 2.00 5.63
CA TRP A 37 -0.04 1.80 4.89
C TRP A 37 0.81 0.67 5.49
N SER A 38 0.99 0.64 6.79
CA SER A 38 1.72 -0.43 7.48
C SER A 38 1.11 -1.82 7.22
N GLN A 39 -0.21 -1.92 7.03
CA GLN A 39 -0.84 -3.19 6.62
C GLN A 39 -0.41 -3.61 5.21
N VAL A 40 -0.31 -2.66 4.26
CA VAL A 40 0.23 -2.94 2.91
C VAL A 40 1.66 -3.45 3.02
N GLU A 41 2.53 -2.74 3.75
CA GLU A 41 3.94 -3.13 3.95
C GLU A 41 4.07 -4.53 4.54
N ASN A 42 3.28 -4.87 5.54
CA ASN A 42 3.28 -6.20 6.15
C ASN A 42 2.92 -7.31 5.15
N GLN A 43 1.96 -7.08 4.26
CA GLN A 43 1.61 -8.07 3.24
C GLN A 43 2.69 -8.17 2.15
N LEU A 44 3.31 -7.05 1.77
CA LEU A 44 4.43 -7.03 0.83
C LEU A 44 5.66 -7.73 1.41
N GLN A 45 5.96 -7.53 2.70
CA GLN A 45 7.04 -8.22 3.39
C GLN A 45 6.79 -9.73 3.41
N ARG A 46 5.60 -10.17 3.80
CA ARG A 46 5.23 -11.59 3.78
C ARG A 46 5.42 -12.22 2.39
N ARG A 47 4.99 -11.51 1.34
CA ARG A 47 5.21 -11.95 -0.04
C ARG A 47 6.70 -12.06 -0.36
N ASN A 48 7.49 -11.05 0.01
CA ASN A 48 8.94 -10.99 -0.21
C ASN A 48 9.68 -12.16 0.47
N ASP A 49 9.17 -12.63 1.61
CA ASP A 49 9.73 -13.73 2.37
C ASP A 49 9.41 -15.12 1.75
N LEU A 50 8.34 -15.24 0.97
CA LEU A 50 7.98 -16.47 0.25
C LEU A 50 8.84 -16.68 -1.02
N ILE A 51 9.32 -15.61 -1.63
CA ILE A 51 10.01 -15.64 -2.93
C ILE A 51 11.28 -16.51 -2.93
N PRO A 52 12.18 -16.47 -1.94
CA PRO A 52 13.36 -17.32 -1.91
C PRO A 52 13.02 -18.82 -1.96
N ASN A 53 11.97 -19.24 -1.26
CA ASN A 53 11.52 -20.63 -1.24
C ASN A 53 10.98 -21.03 -2.62
N LEU A 54 10.20 -20.17 -3.26
CA LEU A 54 9.71 -20.40 -4.61
C LEU A 54 10.87 -20.53 -5.60
N VAL A 55 11.82 -19.58 -5.58
CA VAL A 55 12.99 -19.60 -6.48
C VAL A 55 13.83 -20.86 -6.27
N ASN A 56 14.07 -21.27 -5.03
CA ASN A 56 14.84 -22.47 -4.72
C ASN A 56 14.13 -23.74 -5.21
N THR A 57 12.80 -23.80 -5.06
CA THR A 57 12.01 -24.93 -5.57
C THR A 57 12.09 -25.00 -7.09
N VAL A 58 11.90 -23.88 -7.79
CA VAL A 58 11.99 -23.84 -9.27
C VAL A 58 13.39 -24.15 -9.77
N LYS A 59 14.45 -23.67 -9.11
CA LYS A 59 15.85 -23.97 -9.46
C LYS A 59 16.16 -25.47 -9.45
N GLY A 60 15.53 -26.23 -8.60
CA GLY A 60 15.72 -27.69 -8.54
C GLY A 60 15.30 -28.40 -9.83
N TYR A 61 14.44 -27.80 -10.65
CA TYR A 61 13.91 -28.37 -11.88
C TYR A 61 14.35 -27.62 -13.14
N ALA A 62 14.58 -26.31 -13.04
CA ALA A 62 14.83 -25.39 -14.15
C ALA A 62 16.15 -24.62 -13.98
N ALA A 63 17.24 -25.30 -13.63
CA ALA A 63 18.53 -24.69 -13.27
C ALA A 63 19.13 -23.76 -14.35
N HIS A 64 18.74 -23.92 -15.62
CA HIS A 64 19.27 -23.16 -16.76
C HIS A 64 18.59 -21.78 -16.95
N GLU A 65 17.49 -21.49 -16.25
CA GLU A 65 16.68 -20.27 -16.39
C GLU A 65 17.26 -19.08 -15.58
N THR A 66 18.56 -18.85 -15.76
CA THR A 66 19.34 -17.90 -14.93
C THR A 66 18.84 -16.44 -15.03
N GLU A 67 18.36 -16.01 -16.20
CA GLU A 67 17.83 -14.66 -16.42
C GLU A 67 16.56 -14.39 -15.61
N VAL A 68 15.66 -15.39 -15.53
CA VAL A 68 14.41 -15.26 -14.77
C VAL A 68 14.70 -15.19 -13.28
N PHE A 69 15.63 -16.01 -12.78
CA PHE A 69 16.04 -15.93 -11.37
C PHE A 69 16.70 -14.61 -11.02
N LYS A 70 17.52 -14.08 -11.95
CA LYS A 70 18.13 -12.76 -11.79
C LYS A 70 17.05 -11.68 -11.73
N ALA A 71 16.08 -11.70 -12.64
CA ALA A 71 14.98 -10.73 -12.65
C ALA A 71 14.18 -10.73 -11.33
N VAL A 72 13.88 -11.91 -10.78
CA VAL A 72 13.19 -12.04 -9.49
C VAL A 72 14.06 -11.51 -8.34
N SER A 73 15.36 -11.82 -8.35
CA SER A 73 16.30 -11.35 -7.32
C SER A 73 16.43 -9.81 -7.35
N ASP A 74 16.56 -9.23 -8.54
CA ASP A 74 16.67 -7.78 -8.72
C ASP A 74 15.39 -7.07 -8.28
N ALA A 75 14.22 -7.58 -8.66
CA ALA A 75 12.92 -7.04 -8.22
C ALA A 75 12.74 -7.15 -6.70
N ARG A 76 13.21 -8.27 -6.09
CA ARG A 76 13.18 -8.47 -4.65
C ARG A 76 14.05 -7.43 -3.92
N ALA A 77 15.24 -7.18 -4.43
CA ALA A 77 16.15 -6.18 -3.85
C ALA A 77 15.57 -4.77 -3.93
N LYS A 78 14.94 -4.41 -5.07
CA LYS A 78 14.25 -3.12 -5.24
C LYS A 78 13.08 -2.96 -4.26
N LEU A 79 12.27 -4.01 -4.10
CA LEU A 79 11.14 -3.97 -3.17
C LEU A 79 11.62 -3.82 -1.71
N GLY A 80 12.67 -4.52 -1.31
CA GLY A 80 13.25 -4.39 0.02
C GLY A 80 13.97 -3.07 0.28
N GLY A 81 14.39 -2.36 -0.77
CA GLY A 81 15.05 -1.05 -0.70
C GLY A 81 14.12 0.17 -0.84
N ALA A 82 12.86 -0.04 -1.20
CA ALA A 82 11.88 1.02 -1.40
C ALA A 82 11.55 1.74 -0.08
N LYS A 83 11.56 3.07 -0.08
CA LYS A 83 11.35 3.90 1.10
C LYS A 83 10.08 4.75 1.03
N THR A 84 9.53 4.92 -0.16
CA THR A 84 8.34 5.73 -0.39
C THR A 84 7.20 4.87 -0.94
N VAL A 85 5.96 5.33 -0.74
CA VAL A 85 4.75 4.69 -1.30
C VAL A 85 4.87 4.49 -2.82
N ALA A 86 5.42 5.49 -3.53
CA ALA A 86 5.60 5.44 -4.98
C ALA A 86 6.65 4.38 -5.38
N GLU A 87 7.82 4.37 -4.72
CA GLU A 87 8.87 3.38 -4.95
C GLU A 87 8.40 1.96 -4.65
N THR A 88 7.71 1.76 -3.53
CA THR A 88 7.13 0.47 -3.13
C THR A 88 6.13 -0.03 -4.19
N THR A 89 5.30 0.87 -4.72
CA THR A 89 4.33 0.53 -5.77
C THR A 89 5.03 0.11 -7.06
N ALA A 90 6.03 0.87 -7.50
CA ALA A 90 6.80 0.56 -8.71
C ALA A 90 7.55 -0.77 -8.56
N ALA A 91 8.24 -0.97 -7.44
CA ALA A 91 8.97 -2.21 -7.14
C ALA A 91 8.04 -3.44 -7.07
N ASN A 92 6.84 -3.29 -6.49
CA ASN A 92 5.86 -4.37 -6.46
C ASN A 92 5.36 -4.73 -7.86
N ASN A 93 5.18 -3.75 -8.76
CA ASN A 93 4.79 -4.03 -10.15
C ASN A 93 5.90 -4.76 -10.92
N GLU A 94 7.18 -4.39 -10.70
CA GLU A 94 8.32 -5.13 -11.25
C GLU A 94 8.37 -6.56 -10.71
N MET A 95 8.10 -6.76 -9.41
CA MET A 95 8.03 -8.08 -8.79
C MET A 95 6.92 -8.93 -9.41
N ASN A 96 5.73 -8.37 -9.64
CA ASN A 96 4.63 -9.06 -10.31
C ASN A 96 5.05 -9.55 -11.71
N SER A 97 5.73 -8.69 -12.48
CA SER A 97 6.23 -9.04 -13.80
C SER A 97 7.28 -10.15 -13.76
N ALA A 98 8.21 -10.10 -12.80
CA ALA A 98 9.25 -11.11 -12.63
C ALA A 98 8.66 -12.46 -12.20
N LEU A 99 7.71 -12.46 -11.26
CA LEU A 99 7.01 -13.67 -10.82
C LEU A 99 6.17 -14.29 -11.95
N SER A 100 5.50 -13.47 -12.76
CA SER A 100 4.73 -13.97 -13.92
C SER A 100 5.65 -14.71 -14.91
N ARG A 101 6.86 -14.18 -15.18
CA ARG A 101 7.85 -14.87 -16.01
C ARG A 101 8.31 -16.19 -15.39
N LEU A 102 8.53 -16.21 -14.07
CA LEU A 102 8.92 -17.43 -13.36
C LEU A 102 7.84 -18.51 -13.45
N LEU A 103 6.57 -18.13 -13.35
CA LEU A 103 5.44 -19.05 -13.49
C LEU A 103 5.30 -19.59 -14.91
N VAL A 104 5.56 -18.77 -15.94
CA VAL A 104 5.58 -19.22 -17.34
C VAL A 104 6.69 -20.26 -17.58
N VAL A 105 7.87 -20.05 -16.98
CA VAL A 105 8.93 -21.09 -17.02
C VAL A 105 8.45 -22.38 -16.39
N ALA A 106 7.82 -22.32 -15.23
CA ALA A 106 7.31 -23.53 -14.54
C ALA A 106 6.33 -24.36 -15.39
N GLU A 107 5.59 -23.72 -16.32
CA GLU A 107 4.69 -24.42 -17.24
C GLU A 107 5.45 -25.41 -18.17
N ASN A 108 6.71 -25.18 -18.47
CA ASN A 108 7.54 -26.03 -19.30
C ASN A 108 8.13 -27.25 -18.56
N TYR A 109 7.93 -27.34 -17.23
CA TYR A 109 8.48 -28.37 -16.36
C TYR A 109 7.35 -29.14 -15.64
N PRO A 110 6.80 -30.23 -16.24
CA PRO A 110 5.66 -30.95 -15.66
C PRO A 110 5.90 -31.48 -14.25
N ASP A 111 7.13 -31.95 -13.97
CA ASP A 111 7.51 -32.48 -12.65
C ASP A 111 7.50 -31.38 -11.57
N LEU A 112 7.87 -30.16 -11.93
CA LEU A 112 7.75 -29.00 -11.04
C LEU A 112 6.27 -28.66 -10.78
N LYS A 113 5.43 -28.68 -11.80
CA LYS A 113 3.98 -28.47 -11.65
C LYS A 113 3.32 -29.49 -10.72
N ALA A 114 3.78 -30.73 -10.74
CA ALA A 114 3.29 -31.78 -9.86
C ALA A 114 3.86 -31.72 -8.43
N ASN A 115 4.87 -30.87 -8.18
CA ASN A 115 5.51 -30.75 -6.87
C ASN A 115 4.57 -30.04 -5.88
N THR A 116 4.24 -30.71 -4.78
CA THR A 116 3.30 -30.20 -3.77
C THR A 116 3.79 -28.92 -3.08
N ASN A 117 5.10 -28.79 -2.83
CA ASN A 117 5.67 -27.58 -2.24
C ASN A 117 5.54 -26.38 -3.20
N PHE A 118 5.73 -26.60 -4.50
CA PHE A 118 5.53 -25.57 -5.52
C PHE A 118 4.08 -25.10 -5.55
N GLN A 119 3.12 -26.03 -5.57
CA GLN A 119 1.69 -25.72 -5.55
C GLN A 119 1.30 -24.92 -4.29
N GLN A 120 1.76 -25.36 -3.11
CA GLN A 120 1.52 -24.62 -1.84
C GLN A 120 2.08 -23.20 -1.87
N LEU A 121 3.30 -23.02 -2.40
CA LEU A 121 3.92 -21.69 -2.53
C LEU A 121 3.15 -20.79 -3.52
N GLN A 122 2.63 -21.37 -4.62
CA GLN A 122 1.75 -20.63 -5.55
C GLN A 122 0.45 -20.20 -4.87
N ASP A 123 -0.19 -21.07 -4.11
CA ASP A 123 -1.43 -20.77 -3.38
C ASP A 123 -1.19 -19.70 -2.32
N GLU A 124 -0.08 -19.77 -1.59
CA GLU A 124 0.29 -18.73 -0.62
C GLU A 124 0.58 -17.39 -1.29
N LEU A 125 1.28 -17.38 -2.43
CA LEU A 125 1.53 -16.15 -3.20
C LEU A 125 0.24 -15.54 -3.73
N ALA A 126 -0.67 -16.34 -4.28
CA ALA A 126 -1.99 -15.87 -4.71
C ALA A 126 -2.79 -15.32 -3.52
N GLY A 127 -2.72 -15.99 -2.37
CA GLY A 127 -3.33 -15.52 -1.13
C GLY A 127 -2.76 -14.18 -0.65
N THR A 128 -1.43 -13.98 -0.76
CA THR A 128 -0.81 -12.69 -0.40
C THR A 128 -1.19 -11.60 -1.39
N GLU A 129 -1.28 -11.87 -2.70
CA GLU A 129 -1.71 -10.89 -3.70
C GLU A 129 -3.12 -10.36 -3.40
N ASN A 130 -4.05 -11.27 -3.08
CA ASN A 130 -5.41 -10.87 -2.69
C ASN A 130 -5.41 -10.00 -1.43
N ARG A 131 -4.60 -10.31 -0.41
CA ARG A 131 -4.48 -9.49 0.81
C ARG A 131 -3.84 -8.14 0.52
N ILE A 132 -2.83 -8.08 -0.35
CA ILE A 132 -2.22 -6.82 -0.80
C ILE A 132 -3.28 -5.96 -1.51
N ALA A 133 -4.09 -6.54 -2.39
CA ALA A 133 -5.16 -5.82 -3.08
C ALA A 133 -6.18 -5.23 -2.10
N VAL A 134 -6.61 -5.98 -1.10
CA VAL A 134 -7.52 -5.51 -0.03
C VAL A 134 -6.85 -4.40 0.80
N ALA A 135 -5.61 -4.61 1.26
CA ALA A 135 -4.89 -3.62 2.06
C ALA A 135 -4.67 -2.30 1.28
N ARG A 136 -4.36 -2.38 -0.02
CA ARG A 136 -4.24 -1.20 -0.90
C ARG A 136 -5.56 -0.47 -1.06
N LYS A 137 -6.67 -1.20 -1.21
CA LYS A 137 -8.00 -0.59 -1.24
C LYS A 137 -8.29 0.16 0.05
N ASP A 138 -8.07 -0.47 1.20
CA ASP A 138 -8.29 0.12 2.52
C ASP A 138 -7.44 1.38 2.73
N TYR A 139 -6.17 1.35 2.31
CA TYR A 139 -5.29 2.52 2.33
C TYR A 139 -5.85 3.65 1.46
N ASN A 140 -6.24 3.36 0.22
CA ASN A 140 -6.80 4.37 -0.68
C ASN A 140 -8.09 4.98 -0.14
N ASP A 141 -8.96 4.19 0.47
CA ASP A 141 -10.20 4.67 1.10
C ASP A 141 -9.90 5.60 2.28
N ALA A 142 -8.89 5.27 3.11
CA ALA A 142 -8.42 6.12 4.20
C ALA A 142 -7.83 7.44 3.68
N VAL A 143 -6.97 7.38 2.65
CA VAL A 143 -6.39 8.57 1.99
C VAL A 143 -7.47 9.45 1.39
N GLN A 144 -8.47 8.86 0.70
CA GLN A 144 -9.58 9.60 0.12
C GLN A 144 -10.37 10.35 1.20
N SER A 145 -10.68 9.67 2.31
CA SER A 145 -11.41 10.24 3.43
C SER A 145 -10.64 11.39 4.09
N TYR A 146 -9.34 11.19 4.34
CA TYR A 146 -8.46 12.21 4.88
C TYR A 146 -8.35 13.44 3.97
N ASN A 147 -8.09 13.23 2.67
CA ASN A 147 -7.99 14.30 1.69
C ASN A 147 -9.32 15.06 1.52
N ALA A 148 -10.46 14.38 1.58
CA ALA A 148 -11.77 15.03 1.55
C ALA A 148 -11.98 15.92 2.78
N LYS A 149 -11.57 15.47 3.96
CA LYS A 149 -11.66 16.25 5.21
C LYS A 149 -10.77 17.50 5.17
N ILE A 150 -9.53 17.40 4.68
CA ILE A 150 -8.63 18.54 4.50
C ILE A 150 -9.24 19.61 3.58
N LYS A 151 -9.95 19.19 2.53
CA LYS A 151 -10.58 20.11 1.56
C LYS A 151 -11.89 20.71 2.06
N SER A 152 -12.51 20.14 3.09
CA SER A 152 -13.79 20.60 3.61
C SER A 152 -13.64 21.84 4.50
N LEU A 153 -14.67 22.70 4.54
CA LEU A 153 -14.73 23.82 5.51
C LEU A 153 -15.16 23.28 6.90
N PRO A 154 -14.64 23.86 7.99
CA PRO A 154 -13.65 24.93 8.07
C PRO A 154 -12.19 24.48 7.95
N THR A 155 -11.92 23.19 7.81
CA THR A 155 -10.59 22.56 7.86
C THR A 155 -9.63 23.14 6.82
N SER A 156 -10.09 23.39 5.61
CA SER A 156 -9.27 23.91 4.50
C SER A 156 -8.65 25.28 4.78
N LEU A 157 -9.19 26.06 5.72
CA LEU A 157 -8.68 27.38 6.08
C LEU A 157 -7.40 27.31 6.91
N TYR A 158 -7.18 26.22 7.65
CA TYR A 158 -6.04 26.09 8.57
C TYR A 158 -5.16 24.86 8.34
N ALA A 159 -5.60 23.91 7.53
CA ALA A 159 -4.86 22.67 7.27
C ALA A 159 -3.43 22.96 6.76
N GLY A 160 -3.26 23.92 5.86
CA GLY A 160 -1.96 24.33 5.35
C GLY A 160 -1.04 24.96 6.39
N ALA A 161 -1.60 25.75 7.33
CA ALA A 161 -0.83 26.40 8.39
C ALA A 161 -0.26 25.40 9.42
N PHE A 162 -0.90 24.23 9.57
CA PHE A 162 -0.46 23.16 10.47
C PHE A 162 0.35 22.06 9.78
N GLY A 163 0.76 22.27 8.54
CA GLY A 163 1.55 21.27 7.80
C GLY A 163 0.79 19.98 7.46
N LEU A 164 -0.54 20.01 7.52
CA LEU A 164 -1.39 18.87 7.15
C LEU A 164 -1.43 18.77 5.63
N LEU A 165 -0.50 18.00 5.08
CA LEU A 165 -0.36 17.79 3.65
C LEU A 165 -1.34 16.72 3.14
N ARG A 166 -1.67 16.82 1.85
CA ARG A 166 -2.49 15.80 1.19
C ARG A 166 -1.68 14.53 1.02
N GLU A 167 -2.24 13.42 1.46
CA GLU A 167 -1.67 12.10 1.20
C GLU A 167 -1.89 11.67 -0.26
N THR A 168 -0.95 10.89 -0.77
CA THR A 168 -1.00 10.40 -2.15
C THR A 168 -1.62 9.00 -2.17
N PRO A 169 -2.75 8.80 -2.86
CA PRO A 169 -3.31 7.46 -3.02
C PRO A 169 -2.38 6.60 -3.87
N LEU A 170 -2.36 5.29 -3.59
CA LEU A 170 -1.73 4.33 -4.47
C LEU A 170 -2.39 4.40 -5.84
N ALA A 171 -1.62 4.68 -6.89
CA ALA A 171 -2.12 4.63 -8.25
C ALA A 171 -2.63 3.22 -8.54
N PHE A 172 -3.93 3.06 -8.60
CA PHE A 172 -4.55 1.85 -9.08
C PHE A 172 -4.45 1.90 -10.61
N VAL A 173 -3.41 1.30 -11.15
CA VAL A 173 -3.43 0.92 -12.56
C VAL A 173 -4.37 -0.29 -12.66
N ILE A 174 -5.67 -0.01 -12.66
CA ILE A 174 -6.59 -0.87 -13.37
C ILE A 174 -6.24 -0.58 -14.83
N SER A 175 -5.48 -1.46 -15.46
CA SER A 175 -5.51 -1.56 -16.90
C SER A 175 -6.95 -1.96 -17.25
N ARG A 176 -7.82 -0.96 -17.44
CA ARG A 176 -8.96 -1.13 -18.30
C ARG A 176 -8.34 -1.21 -19.69
N ASP A 177 -8.09 -2.43 -20.16
CA ASP A 177 -8.07 -2.67 -21.59
C ASP A 177 -9.42 -2.20 -22.11
N PRO A 178 -9.47 -1.19 -22.97
CA PRO A 178 -10.68 -0.95 -23.75
C PRO A 178 -10.78 -2.09 -24.76
N ALA A 179 -11.81 -2.91 -24.60
CA ALA A 179 -12.25 -3.84 -25.65
C ALA A 179 -12.55 -3.08 -26.95
#